data_b4fd6c2bbaa22aba1829bcc3a18b3b23
#
_entry.id   b4fd6c2bbaa22aba1829bcc3a18b3b23
#
_cell.length_a   1.000
_cell.length_b   1.000
_cell.length_c   1.000
_cell.angle_alpha   90.00
_cell.angle_beta   90.00
_cell.angle_gamma   90.00
#
_symmetry.space_group_name_H-M   'P 1'
#
loop_
_entity.id
_entity.type
_entity.pdbx_description
1 polymer ?
#
loop_
_entity_poly.entity_id
_entity_poly.type
_entity_poly.pdbx_seq_one_letter_code
_entity_poly.pdbx_strand_id
1 'polypeptide(L)'
;MRNIFIDGYNVINSWPVLKKTKDYSFESARQHLIELLINYASFKEYRIFIVFDAQKVVGSIEKEEKVSDHVTIVFTKEGQTADAYIEKTVNNIGRRNEVFVVTSDRLEQQLTESSAKRNKKER
;
A
#
# COMPACT_ATOMS: atom_id res chain seq x y z
N MET A 1 1.34 -0.31 -17.42
CA MET A 1 0.74 -0.24 -16.07
C MET A 1 1.80 0.13 -15.04
N ARG A 2 1.51 1.09 -14.22
CA ARG A 2 2.45 1.53 -13.19
C ARG A 2 2.41 0.61 -11.97
N ASN A 3 3.59 0.28 -11.45
CA ASN A 3 3.72 -0.50 -10.23
C ASN A 3 4.05 0.45 -9.08
N ILE A 4 3.23 0.42 -8.03
CA ILE A 4 3.37 1.30 -6.88
C ILE A 4 3.61 0.46 -5.63
N PHE A 5 4.67 0.78 -4.87
CA PHE A 5 4.99 0.11 -3.62
C PHE A 5 4.72 1.04 -2.44
N ILE A 6 4.04 0.53 -1.45
CA ILE A 6 3.57 1.30 -0.29
C ILE A 6 3.96 0.58 0.99
N ASP A 7 4.53 1.32 1.95
CA ASP A 7 4.75 0.82 3.30
C ASP A 7 3.45 0.93 4.09
N GLY A 8 2.76 -0.20 4.28
CA GLY A 8 1.43 -0.23 4.85
C GLY A 8 1.33 0.32 6.26
N TYR A 9 2.24 -0.06 7.16
CA TYR A 9 2.20 0.43 8.54
C TYR A 9 2.54 1.91 8.63
N ASN A 10 3.43 2.39 7.78
CA ASN A 10 3.75 3.82 7.73
C ASN A 10 2.50 4.64 7.38
N VAL A 11 1.75 4.20 6.38
CA VAL A 11 0.51 4.86 5.97
C VAL A 11 -0.55 4.79 7.07
N ILE A 12 -0.73 3.62 7.70
CA ILE A 12 -1.69 3.45 8.81
C ILE A 12 -1.37 4.40 9.96
N ASN A 13 -0.08 4.56 10.27
CA ASN A 13 0.35 5.43 11.37
C ASN A 13 0.33 6.93 11.01
N SER A 14 0.23 7.26 9.74
CA SER A 14 0.29 8.65 9.28
C SER A 14 -1.08 9.25 8.95
N TRP A 15 -2.01 8.47 8.42
CA TRP A 15 -3.30 8.99 7.99
C TRP A 15 -4.30 9.07 9.14
N PRO A 16 -4.95 10.24 9.36
CA PRO A 16 -5.90 10.39 10.48
C PRO A 16 -7.03 9.37 10.47
N VAL A 17 -7.61 9.08 9.32
CA VAL A 17 -8.72 8.12 9.21
C VAL A 17 -8.27 6.71 9.60
N LEU A 18 -7.04 6.33 9.25
CA LEU A 18 -6.51 5.01 9.57
C LEU A 18 -6.03 4.93 11.01
N LYS A 19 -5.54 6.03 11.58
CA LYS A 19 -5.21 6.10 13.00
C LYS A 19 -6.43 5.82 13.86
N LYS A 20 -7.57 6.37 13.50
CA LYS A 20 -8.83 6.11 14.21
C LYS A 20 -9.21 4.64 14.14
N THR A 21 -9.11 4.04 12.97
CA THR A 21 -9.42 2.62 12.79
C THR A 21 -8.44 1.76 13.58
N LYS A 22 -7.16 2.14 13.63
CA LYS A 22 -6.12 1.44 14.37
C LYS A 22 -6.42 1.39 15.88
N ASP A 23 -7.09 2.41 16.42
CA ASP A 23 -7.47 2.44 17.84
C ASP A 23 -8.41 1.29 18.21
N TYR A 24 -9.16 0.76 17.24
CA TYR A 24 -9.95 -0.46 17.44
C TYR A 24 -9.10 -1.71 17.24
N SER A 25 -8.40 -1.81 16.12
CA SER A 25 -7.46 -2.90 15.87
C SER A 25 -6.61 -2.61 14.62
N PHE A 26 -5.38 -3.14 14.61
CA PHE A 26 -4.52 -3.07 13.43
C PHE A 26 -5.13 -3.81 12.25
N GLU A 27 -5.81 -4.92 12.51
CA GLU A 27 -6.46 -5.70 11.45
C GLU A 27 -7.51 -4.87 10.74
N SER A 28 -8.34 -4.14 11.50
CA SER A 28 -9.34 -3.24 10.92
C SER A 28 -8.70 -2.12 10.10
N ALA A 29 -7.59 -1.56 10.59
CA ALA A 29 -6.86 -0.52 9.86
C ALA A 29 -6.26 -1.05 8.56
N ARG A 30 -5.69 -2.25 8.59
CA ARG A 30 -5.17 -2.90 7.38
C ARG A 30 -6.28 -3.11 6.36
N GLN A 31 -7.43 -3.63 6.80
CA GLN A 31 -8.56 -3.88 5.91
C GLN A 31 -9.09 -2.57 5.32
N HIS A 32 -9.19 -1.53 6.11
CA HIS A 32 -9.61 -0.22 5.64
C HIS A 32 -8.67 0.34 4.56
N LEU A 33 -7.36 0.26 4.82
CA LEU A 33 -6.35 0.68 3.83
C LEU A 33 -6.47 -0.11 2.53
N ILE A 34 -6.63 -1.43 2.63
CA ILE A 34 -6.76 -2.31 1.47
C ILE A 34 -7.96 -1.88 0.63
N GLU A 35 -9.10 -1.64 1.24
CA GLU A 35 -10.31 -1.22 0.53
C GLU A 35 -10.13 0.12 -0.18
N LEU A 36 -9.52 1.08 0.50
CA LEU A 36 -9.22 2.38 -0.11
C LEU A 36 -8.35 2.24 -1.35
N LEU A 37 -7.33 1.39 -1.28
CA LEU A 37 -6.38 1.20 -2.37
C LEU A 37 -6.94 0.35 -3.51
N ILE A 38 -7.83 -0.60 -3.22
CA ILE A 38 -8.53 -1.35 -4.26
C ILE A 38 -9.33 -0.39 -5.15
N ASN A 39 -10.07 0.50 -4.54
CA ASN A 39 -10.86 1.49 -5.27
C ASN A 39 -9.97 2.43 -6.08
N TYR A 40 -8.90 2.91 -5.46
CA TYR A 40 -7.95 3.81 -6.13
C TYR A 40 -7.23 3.14 -7.30
N ALA A 41 -6.77 1.92 -7.11
CA ALA A 41 -6.04 1.17 -8.13
C ALA A 41 -6.92 0.90 -9.36
N SER A 42 -8.18 0.54 -9.14
CA SER A 42 -9.13 0.32 -10.22
C SER A 42 -9.36 1.60 -11.05
N PHE A 43 -9.47 2.73 -10.36
CA PHE A 43 -9.70 4.02 -11.02
C PHE A 43 -8.52 4.46 -11.86
N LYS A 44 -7.28 4.23 -11.38
CA LYS A 44 -6.05 4.66 -12.04
C LYS A 44 -5.39 3.60 -12.92
N GLU A 45 -5.87 2.37 -12.88
CA GLU A 45 -5.24 1.23 -13.54
C GLU A 45 -3.80 1.01 -13.10
N TYR A 46 -3.53 1.25 -11.81
CA TYR A 46 -2.22 0.99 -11.20
C TYR A 46 -2.19 -0.41 -10.62
N ARG A 47 -0.99 -0.98 -10.55
CA ARG A 47 -0.74 -2.19 -9.77
C ARG A 47 -0.10 -1.75 -8.46
N ILE A 48 -0.74 -2.06 -7.35
CA ILE A 48 -0.29 -1.61 -6.03
C ILE A 48 0.14 -2.81 -5.20
N PHE A 49 1.32 -2.68 -4.60
CA PHE A 49 1.86 -3.65 -3.64
C PHE A 49 1.91 -2.97 -2.26
N ILE A 50 1.10 -3.47 -1.34
CA ILE A 50 1.09 -2.96 0.03
C ILE A 50 1.96 -3.88 0.86
N VAL A 51 3.08 -3.36 1.35
CA VAL A 51 4.07 -4.14 2.09
C VAL A 51 3.88 -3.93 3.58
N PHE A 52 3.62 -5.01 4.30
CA PHE A 52 3.51 -5.00 5.76
C PHE A 52 4.74 -5.64 6.38
N ASP A 53 5.38 -4.90 7.26
CA ASP A 53 6.60 -5.29 7.93
C ASP A 53 6.30 -6.31 9.02
N ALA A 54 6.85 -7.50 8.88
CA ALA A 54 6.72 -8.58 9.86
C ALA A 54 8.08 -8.93 10.49
N GLN A 55 9.05 -8.00 10.47
CA GLN A 55 10.41 -8.29 10.93
C GLN A 55 10.49 -8.78 12.37
N LYS A 56 9.55 -8.37 13.23
CA LYS A 56 9.53 -8.75 14.66
C LYS A 56 8.71 -9.99 14.95
N VAL A 57 8.11 -10.59 13.94
CA VAL A 57 7.31 -11.80 14.09
C VAL A 57 8.23 -13.01 13.91
N VAL A 58 8.49 -13.73 15.01
CA VAL A 58 9.38 -14.89 15.01
C VAL A 58 8.82 -15.96 14.08
N GLY A 59 9.67 -16.48 13.19
CA GLY A 59 9.28 -17.51 12.24
C GLY A 59 8.48 -17.04 11.05
N SER A 60 8.26 -15.72 10.92
CA SER A 60 7.54 -15.17 9.78
C SER A 60 8.28 -15.44 8.48
N ILE A 61 7.56 -15.93 7.48
CA ILE A 61 8.08 -16.14 6.12
C ILE A 61 7.47 -15.11 5.18
N GLU A 62 8.17 -14.80 4.10
CA GLU A 62 7.64 -13.89 3.08
C GLU A 62 6.39 -14.50 2.46
N LYS A 63 5.33 -13.69 2.36
CA LYS A 63 4.04 -14.14 1.84
C LYS A 63 3.43 -13.05 0.99
N GLU A 64 2.89 -13.43 -0.15
CA GLU A 64 2.14 -12.53 -1.03
C GLU A 64 0.68 -13.00 -1.11
N GLU A 65 -0.24 -12.05 -1.12
CA GLU A 65 -1.66 -12.33 -1.24
C GLU A 65 -2.30 -11.33 -2.19
N LYS A 66 -2.80 -11.81 -3.32
CA LYS A 66 -3.49 -10.97 -4.29
C LYS A 66 -4.94 -10.79 -3.85
N VAL A 67 -5.31 -9.57 -3.47
CA VAL A 67 -6.65 -9.27 -2.94
C VAL A 67 -7.60 -8.71 -3.99
N SER A 68 -7.06 -8.25 -5.11
CA SER A 68 -7.85 -7.83 -6.28
C SER A 68 -6.97 -7.93 -7.52
N ASP A 69 -7.53 -7.62 -8.69
CA ASP A 69 -6.76 -7.64 -9.95
C ASP A 69 -5.58 -6.67 -9.93
N HIS A 70 -5.65 -5.62 -9.12
CA HIS A 70 -4.67 -4.56 -9.10
C HIS A 70 -3.91 -4.42 -7.78
N VAL A 71 -4.32 -5.11 -6.73
CA VAL A 71 -3.72 -4.95 -5.39
C VAL A 71 -3.21 -6.26 -4.84
N THR A 72 -1.95 -6.27 -4.45
CA THR A 72 -1.29 -7.41 -3.80
C THR A 72 -0.77 -6.95 -2.44
N ILE A 73 -1.00 -7.77 -1.42
CA ILE A 73 -0.45 -7.55 -0.08
C ILE A 73 0.80 -8.41 0.07
N VAL A 74 1.85 -7.83 0.63
CA VAL A 74 3.09 -8.55 0.91
C VAL A 74 3.37 -8.47 2.41
N PHE A 75 3.64 -9.62 3.03
CA PHE A 75 4.16 -9.70 4.39
C PHE A 75 5.62 -10.09 4.31
N THR A 76 6.50 -9.30 4.95
CA THR A 76 7.93 -9.59 4.92
C THR A 76 8.29 -10.76 5.83
N LYS A 77 9.45 -11.34 5.61
CA LYS A 77 9.96 -12.40 6.47
C LYS A 77 10.55 -11.83 7.76
N GLU A 78 10.79 -12.72 8.73
CA GLU A 78 11.48 -12.35 9.97
C GLU A 78 12.78 -11.61 9.68
N GLY A 79 13.00 -10.50 10.35
CA GLY A 79 14.21 -9.70 10.21
C GLY A 79 14.24 -8.76 9.00
N GLN A 80 13.23 -8.80 8.14
CA GLN A 80 13.18 -7.92 6.96
C GLN A 80 12.20 -6.78 7.15
N THR A 81 12.66 -5.54 6.94
CA THR A 81 11.79 -4.36 6.98
C THR A 81 11.04 -4.19 5.66
N ALA A 82 9.95 -3.45 5.70
CA ALA A 82 9.22 -3.09 4.48
C ALA A 82 10.11 -2.30 3.52
N ASP A 83 10.88 -1.34 4.03
CA ASP A 83 11.83 -0.58 3.21
C ASP A 83 12.83 -1.47 2.49
N ALA A 84 13.41 -2.43 3.21
CA ALA A 84 14.39 -3.36 2.63
C ALA A 84 13.75 -4.23 1.53
N TYR A 85 12.53 -4.72 1.78
CA TYR A 85 11.79 -5.49 0.79
C TYR A 85 11.52 -4.65 -0.46
N ILE A 86 11.03 -3.44 -0.29
CA ILE A 86 10.68 -2.55 -1.40
C ILE A 86 11.93 -2.22 -2.23
N GLU A 87 13.03 -1.85 -1.58
CA GLU A 87 14.27 -1.53 -2.25
C GLU A 87 14.79 -2.71 -3.08
N LYS A 88 14.81 -3.89 -2.49
CA LYS A 88 15.25 -5.11 -3.17
C LYS A 88 14.36 -5.42 -4.38
N THR A 89 13.05 -5.31 -4.21
CA THR A 89 12.08 -5.65 -5.25
C THR A 89 12.14 -4.66 -6.40
N VAL A 90 12.24 -3.37 -6.10
CA VAL A 90 12.37 -2.32 -7.11
C VAL A 90 13.66 -2.51 -7.93
N ASN A 91 14.77 -2.84 -7.27
CA ASN A 91 16.03 -3.11 -7.95
C ASN A 91 15.92 -4.34 -8.87
N ASN A 92 15.19 -5.38 -8.44
CA ASN A 92 15.02 -6.59 -9.23
C ASN A 92 14.11 -6.40 -10.44
N ILE A 93 13.10 -5.56 -10.34
CA ILE A 93 12.20 -5.25 -11.46
C ILE A 93 12.94 -4.51 -12.57
N GLY A 94 13.89 -3.66 -12.17
CA GLY A 94 14.74 -2.95 -13.12
C GLY A 94 14.01 -1.88 -13.93
N ARG A 95 14.65 -1.44 -15.02
CA ARG A 95 14.19 -0.29 -15.82
C ARG A 95 13.06 -0.61 -16.79
N ARG A 96 12.69 -1.87 -16.94
CA ARG A 96 11.70 -2.30 -17.94
C ARG A 96 10.26 -1.89 -17.58
N ASN A 97 9.98 -1.68 -16.30
CA ASN A 97 8.66 -1.34 -15.81
C ASN A 97 8.69 0.00 -15.07
N GLU A 98 7.62 0.75 -15.17
CA GLU A 98 7.46 1.95 -14.36
C GLU A 98 7.23 1.52 -12.91
N VAL A 99 8.11 1.96 -12.01
CA VAL A 99 8.03 1.65 -10.59
C VAL A 99 8.07 2.94 -9.80
N PHE A 100 7.12 3.09 -8.88
CA PHE A 100 7.02 4.23 -7.99
C PHE A 100 6.97 3.76 -6.56
N VAL A 101 7.79 4.39 -5.70
CA VAL A 101 7.69 4.22 -4.26
C VAL A 101 7.05 5.49 -3.73
N VAL A 102 5.87 5.37 -3.13
CA VAL A 102 5.08 6.54 -2.74
C VAL A 102 5.13 6.72 -1.24
N THR A 103 5.48 7.95 -0.80
CA THR A 103 5.42 8.31 0.61
C THR A 103 3.96 8.41 1.05
N SER A 104 3.71 8.25 2.35
CA SER A 104 2.36 8.31 2.90
C SER A 104 1.68 9.65 2.61
N ASP A 105 2.39 10.76 2.73
CA ASP A 105 1.83 12.10 2.47
C ASP A 105 1.41 12.27 1.01
N ARG A 106 2.25 11.84 0.09
CA ARG A 106 1.97 11.95 -1.33
C ARG A 106 0.79 11.07 -1.74
N LEU A 107 0.70 9.87 -1.18
CA LEU A 107 -0.41 8.98 -1.45
C LEU A 107 -1.73 9.57 -0.96
N GLU A 108 -1.74 10.13 0.25
CA GLU A 108 -2.92 10.80 0.80
C GLU A 108 -3.37 11.94 -0.09
N GLN A 109 -2.43 12.76 -0.57
CA GLN A 109 -2.72 13.86 -1.50
C GLN A 109 -3.35 13.35 -2.79
N GLN A 110 -2.80 12.30 -3.38
CA GLN A 110 -3.31 11.71 -4.62
C GLN A 110 -4.73 11.16 -4.44
N LEU A 111 -5.01 10.52 -3.32
CA LEU A 111 -6.35 10.01 -3.01
C LEU A 111 -7.35 11.15 -2.86
N THR A 112 -6.95 12.23 -2.20
CA THR A 112 -7.78 13.42 -2.01
C THR A 112 -8.09 14.09 -3.35
N GLU A 113 -7.10 14.25 -4.20
CA GLU A 113 -7.27 14.82 -5.54
C GLU A 113 -8.21 13.97 -6.39
N SER A 114 -8.07 12.65 -6.35
CA SER A 114 -8.93 11.73 -7.10
C SER A 114 -10.39 11.85 -6.63
N SER A 115 -10.62 11.93 -5.34
CA SER A 115 -11.95 12.12 -4.77
C SER A 115 -12.56 13.46 -5.19
N ALA A 116 -11.77 14.54 -5.16
CA ALA A 116 -12.22 15.86 -5.60
C ALA A 116 -12.60 15.86 -7.07
N LYS A 117 -11.81 15.24 -7.92
CA LYS A 117 -12.09 15.11 -9.36
C LYS A 117 -13.36 14.31 -9.61
N ARG A 118 -13.59 13.25 -8.86
CA ARG A 118 -14.82 12.45 -8.98
C ARG A 118 -16.04 13.27 -8.62
N ASN A 119 -15.97 14.03 -7.53
CA ASN A 119 -17.06 14.89 -7.11
C ASN A 119 -17.41 15.94 -8.17
N LYS A 120 -16.40 16.49 -8.83
CA LYS A 120 -16.62 17.45 -9.91
C LYS A 120 -17.31 16.82 -11.12
N LYS A 121 -17.02 15.58 -11.43
CA LYS A 121 -17.65 14.87 -12.57
C LYS A 121 -19.11 14.52 -12.31
N GLU A 122 -19.50 14.34 -11.08
CA GLU A 122 -20.86 14.00 -10.70
C GLU A 122 -21.81 15.20 -10.76
N ARG A 123 -21.27 16.39 -10.92
CA ARG A 123 -22.03 17.62 -11.09
C ARG A 123 -22.26 17.91 -12.58
#